data_805feaa51d7b944f22ad995ccf955f3e
#
_entry.id   805feaa51d7b944f22ad995ccf955f3e
#
_cell.length_a   1.000
_cell.length_b   1.000
_cell.length_c   1.000
_cell.angle_alpha   90.00
_cell.angle_beta   90.00
_cell.angle_gamma   90.00
#
_symmetry.space_group_name_H-M   'P 1'
#
loop_
_entity.id
_entity.type
_entity.pdbx_description
1 polymer ?
#
loop_
_entity_poly.entity_id
_entity_poly.type
_entity_poly.pdbx_seq_one_letter_code
_entity_poly.pdbx_strand_id
1 'polypeptide(L)'
;MEIPNARWDHRPSSAAWTRSALTALAQHGTPLVRTVPRDIASWCPGYASGEATQRRAFWVGFLSALAKHESTYRAKAVGGGGLWYGLLQILPSTARGYGCKATSGGALTNGGDNLSCAIRIMARTVPRDNAIAVNDGRWRGVAADWGPLRSAAKRADMASWLRGQEYCAITRSPRPQLRPKSIETQRSGRTAR
;
A
#
# COMPACT_ATOMS: atom_id res chain seq x y z
N MET A 1 -14.48 11.64 -0.90
CA MET A 1 -13.56 10.48 -0.82
C MET A 1 -13.48 10.12 0.65
N GLU A 2 -13.92 8.92 0.98
CA GLU A 2 -13.90 8.43 2.36
C GLU A 2 -12.45 8.30 2.84
N ILE A 3 -12.19 8.76 4.07
CA ILE A 3 -10.85 8.72 4.67
C ILE A 3 -10.68 7.33 5.29
N PRO A 4 -9.74 6.49 4.78
CA PRO A 4 -9.53 5.16 5.33
C PRO A 4 -8.88 5.22 6.70
N ASN A 5 -9.15 4.21 7.54
CA ASN A 5 -8.44 4.02 8.80
C ASN A 5 -6.93 3.91 8.57
N ALA A 6 -6.18 4.69 9.32
CA ALA A 6 -4.74 4.69 9.29
C ALA A 6 -4.16 4.58 10.71
N ARG A 7 -3.03 3.91 10.85
CA ARG A 7 -2.42 3.64 12.16
C ARG A 7 -1.99 4.89 12.92
N TRP A 8 -1.89 6.02 12.22
CA TRP A 8 -1.57 7.35 12.78
C TRP A 8 -2.79 8.19 13.18
N ASP A 9 -4.03 7.67 13.14
CA ASP A 9 -5.26 8.47 13.32
C ASP A 9 -5.37 9.15 14.69
N HIS A 10 -4.64 8.66 15.67
CA HIS A 10 -4.48 9.29 16.99
C HIS A 10 -3.62 10.57 16.97
N ARG A 11 -3.04 10.96 15.82
CA ARG A 11 -2.19 12.16 15.72
C ARG A 11 -2.99 13.36 15.21
N PRO A 12 -2.75 14.58 15.73
CA PRO A 12 -3.50 15.77 15.29
C PRO A 12 -3.40 16.06 13.79
N SER A 13 -2.28 15.72 13.15
CA SER A 13 -2.06 15.96 11.72
C SER A 13 -2.50 14.80 10.82
N SER A 14 -3.09 13.74 11.36
CA SER A 14 -3.40 12.49 10.64
C SER A 14 -4.26 12.71 9.41
N ALA A 15 -5.32 13.51 9.53
CA ALA A 15 -6.22 13.79 8.41
C ALA A 15 -5.51 14.50 7.24
N ALA A 16 -4.57 15.41 7.53
CA ALA A 16 -3.77 16.07 6.50
C ALA A 16 -2.80 15.08 5.81
N TRP A 17 -2.16 14.20 6.58
CA TRP A 17 -1.27 13.17 6.06
C TRP A 17 -2.03 12.19 5.16
N THR A 18 -3.17 11.69 5.61
CA THR A 18 -4.02 10.77 4.85
C THR A 18 -4.48 11.40 3.54
N ARG A 19 -4.95 12.66 3.56
CA ARG A 19 -5.34 13.37 2.31
C ARG A 19 -4.16 13.54 1.36
N SER A 20 -2.98 13.94 1.87
CA SER A 20 -1.77 14.08 1.04
C SER A 20 -1.36 12.76 0.41
N ALA A 21 -1.40 11.65 1.16
CA ALA A 21 -1.11 10.32 0.66
C ALA A 21 -2.12 9.89 -0.42
N LEU A 22 -3.42 10.06 -0.19
CA LEU A 22 -4.47 9.73 -1.17
C LEU A 22 -4.31 10.53 -2.46
N THR A 23 -3.98 11.82 -2.37
CA THR A 23 -3.70 12.67 -3.54
C THR A 23 -2.49 12.16 -4.32
N ALA A 24 -1.40 11.87 -3.65
CA ALA A 24 -0.19 11.33 -4.27
C ALA A 24 -0.44 9.96 -4.93
N LEU A 25 -1.22 9.07 -4.28
CA LEU A 25 -1.60 7.75 -4.82
C LEU A 25 -2.51 7.86 -6.04
N ALA A 26 -3.36 8.89 -6.14
CA ALA A 26 -4.20 9.14 -7.30
C ALA A 26 -3.42 9.77 -8.48
N GLN A 27 -2.26 10.36 -8.23
CA GLN A 27 -1.40 11.00 -9.21
C GLN A 27 -0.21 10.10 -9.57
N HIS A 28 0.99 10.45 -9.12
CA HIS A 28 2.22 9.74 -9.43
C HIS A 28 2.35 8.35 -8.77
N GLY A 29 1.50 8.04 -7.79
CA GLY A 29 1.38 6.73 -7.16
C GLY A 29 0.51 5.72 -7.92
N THR A 30 -0.09 6.10 -9.04
CA THR A 30 -0.94 5.19 -9.85
C THR A 30 -0.27 3.86 -10.21
N PRO A 31 1.03 3.79 -10.60
CA PRO A 31 1.69 2.51 -10.85
C PRO A 31 1.71 1.60 -9.62
N LEU A 32 1.91 2.17 -8.43
CA LEU A 32 1.88 1.43 -7.16
C LEU A 32 0.49 0.82 -6.91
N VAL A 33 -0.58 1.59 -7.09
CA VAL A 33 -1.96 1.16 -6.88
C VAL A 33 -2.39 0.07 -7.89
N ARG A 34 -1.90 0.14 -9.13
CA ARG A 34 -2.20 -0.84 -10.18
C ARG A 34 -1.47 -2.17 -9.99
N THR A 35 -0.30 -2.15 -9.38
CA THR A 35 0.51 -3.36 -9.16
C THR A 35 -0.16 -4.25 -8.11
N VAL A 36 -0.18 -5.55 -8.37
CA VAL A 36 -0.55 -6.60 -7.42
C VAL A 36 0.72 -7.35 -7.05
N PRO A 37 1.42 -6.97 -5.96
CA PRO A 37 2.67 -7.60 -5.57
C PRO A 37 2.49 -9.08 -5.28
N ARG A 38 3.49 -9.91 -5.59
CA ARG A 38 3.44 -11.38 -5.40
C ARG A 38 3.26 -11.81 -3.95
N ASP A 39 3.66 -10.98 -2.99
CA ASP A 39 3.52 -11.21 -1.55
C ASP A 39 2.32 -10.48 -0.92
N ILE A 40 1.42 -9.91 -1.74
CA ILE A 40 0.31 -9.07 -1.26
C ILE A 40 -0.66 -9.81 -0.35
N ALA A 41 -0.91 -11.11 -0.59
CA ALA A 41 -1.85 -11.90 0.20
C ALA A 41 -1.45 -11.99 1.69
N SER A 42 -0.15 -11.94 2.01
CA SER A 42 0.34 -11.91 3.38
C SER A 42 0.09 -10.57 4.09
N TRP A 43 -0.08 -9.50 3.33
CA TRP A 43 -0.32 -8.15 3.81
C TRP A 43 -1.81 -7.78 3.85
N CYS A 44 -2.53 -8.08 2.77
CA CYS A 44 -3.91 -7.65 2.55
C CYS A 44 -4.62 -8.63 1.60
N PRO A 45 -5.29 -9.68 2.11
CA PRO A 45 -5.88 -10.72 1.28
C PRO A 45 -6.88 -10.21 0.23
N GLY A 46 -7.65 -9.16 0.55
CA GLY A 46 -8.65 -8.56 -0.34
C GLY A 46 -8.06 -7.65 -1.44
N TYR A 47 -6.76 -7.32 -1.39
CA TYR A 47 -6.16 -6.33 -2.29
C TYR A 47 -6.28 -6.71 -3.77
N ALA A 48 -6.02 -7.97 -4.12
CA ALA A 48 -5.98 -8.41 -5.52
C ALA A 48 -7.34 -8.24 -6.23
N SER A 49 -8.44 -8.49 -5.51
CA SER A 49 -9.82 -8.31 -5.99
C SER A 49 -10.39 -6.92 -5.72
N GLY A 50 -9.66 -6.08 -4.96
CA GLY A 50 -10.11 -4.76 -4.55
C GLY A 50 -10.09 -3.73 -5.68
N GLU A 51 -11.02 -2.79 -5.62
CA GLU A 51 -11.07 -1.63 -6.49
C GLU A 51 -9.93 -0.64 -6.18
N ALA A 52 -9.65 0.29 -7.10
CA ALA A 52 -8.58 1.28 -6.93
C ALA A 52 -8.70 2.09 -5.62
N THR A 53 -9.91 2.33 -5.13
CA THR A 53 -10.15 3.01 -3.86
C THR A 53 -9.67 2.18 -2.67
N GLN A 54 -10.00 0.89 -2.63
CA GLN A 54 -9.53 -0.03 -1.58
C GLN A 54 -8.01 -0.20 -1.61
N ARG A 55 -7.44 -0.30 -2.82
CA ARG A 55 -5.98 -0.38 -2.98
C ARG A 55 -5.27 0.88 -2.49
N ARG A 56 -5.83 2.07 -2.75
CA ARG A 56 -5.30 3.32 -2.17
C ARG A 56 -5.41 3.33 -0.66
N ALA A 57 -6.53 2.86 -0.09
CA ALA A 57 -6.70 2.73 1.35
C ALA A 57 -5.66 1.81 1.98
N PHE A 58 -5.38 0.66 1.36
CA PHE A 58 -4.28 -0.23 1.78
C PHE A 58 -2.94 0.50 1.82
N TRP A 59 -2.58 1.26 0.78
CA TRP A 59 -1.29 1.95 0.76
C TRP A 59 -1.20 3.06 1.80
N VAL A 60 -2.30 3.76 2.11
CA VAL A 60 -2.35 4.69 3.25
C VAL A 60 -2.11 3.95 4.57
N GLY A 61 -2.81 2.86 4.78
CA GLY A 61 -2.61 2.00 5.95
C GLY A 61 -1.17 1.49 6.06
N PHE A 62 -0.60 1.02 4.95
CA PHE A 62 0.79 0.54 4.89
C PHE A 62 1.79 1.63 5.26
N LEU A 63 1.67 2.83 4.69
CA LEU A 63 2.52 3.98 5.01
C LEU A 63 2.42 4.35 6.49
N SER A 64 1.21 4.31 7.05
CA SER A 64 0.99 4.59 8.47
C SER A 64 1.61 3.53 9.39
N ALA A 65 1.51 2.26 9.01
CA ALA A 65 2.13 1.17 9.75
C ALA A 65 3.67 1.24 9.68
N LEU A 66 4.23 1.63 8.53
CA LEU A 66 5.67 1.84 8.36
C LEU A 66 6.17 3.05 9.19
N ALA A 67 5.41 4.15 9.21
CA ALA A 67 5.75 5.35 9.99
C ALA A 67 5.86 5.08 11.49
N LYS A 68 5.14 4.10 12.04
CA LYS A 68 5.31 3.63 13.41
C LYS A 68 6.76 3.21 13.68
N HIS A 69 7.33 2.46 12.76
CA HIS A 69 8.66 1.85 12.93
C HIS A 69 9.81 2.77 12.47
N GLU A 70 9.53 3.79 11.67
CA GLU A 70 10.52 4.74 11.17
C GLU A 70 10.68 5.94 12.11
N SER A 71 9.59 6.58 12.49
CA SER A 71 9.63 7.83 13.23
C SER A 71 8.77 7.87 14.49
N THR A 72 8.04 6.79 14.78
CA THR A 72 6.97 6.79 15.79
C THR A 72 5.98 7.94 15.52
N TYR A 73 5.58 8.08 14.26
CA TYR A 73 4.65 9.11 13.76
C TYR A 73 5.13 10.56 13.98
N ARG A 74 6.42 10.80 14.05
CA ARG A 74 6.98 12.15 14.23
C ARG A 74 7.41 12.73 12.88
N ALA A 75 6.61 13.64 12.33
CA ALA A 75 6.90 14.26 11.03
C ALA A 75 8.22 15.04 11.04
N LYS A 76 8.64 15.56 12.18
CA LYS A 76 9.90 16.30 12.34
C LYS A 76 11.08 15.43 12.83
N ALA A 77 10.93 14.10 12.77
CA ALA A 77 12.02 13.20 13.16
C ALA A 77 13.24 13.37 12.27
N VAL A 78 14.41 13.36 12.89
CA VAL A 78 15.70 13.34 12.23
C VAL A 78 16.49 12.17 12.79
N GLY A 79 16.89 11.23 11.95
CA GLY A 79 17.60 10.02 12.31
C GLY A 79 18.97 9.92 11.68
N GLY A 80 19.73 8.88 12.07
CA GLY A 80 21.03 8.58 11.50
C GLY A 80 22.06 9.70 11.57
N GLY A 81 22.08 10.45 12.68
CA GLY A 81 23.02 11.57 12.82
C GLY A 81 22.76 12.72 11.85
N GLY A 82 21.51 12.95 11.44
CA GLY A 82 21.16 14.04 10.53
C GLY A 82 21.03 13.63 9.06
N LEU A 83 20.88 12.32 8.79
CA LEU A 83 20.81 11.80 7.42
C LEU A 83 19.38 11.58 6.92
N TRP A 84 18.47 11.06 7.79
CA TRP A 84 17.12 10.67 7.42
C TRP A 84 16.09 11.58 8.07
N TYR A 85 15.05 11.94 7.33
CA TYR A 85 14.10 12.97 7.75
C TYR A 85 12.64 12.53 7.58
N GLY A 86 11.82 12.98 8.52
CA GLY A 86 10.36 12.94 8.43
C GLY A 86 9.72 11.61 8.84
N LEU A 87 8.44 11.47 8.50
CA LEU A 87 7.63 10.31 8.87
C LEU A 87 8.24 8.97 8.46
N LEU A 88 8.82 8.91 7.26
CA LEU A 88 9.37 7.70 6.65
C LEU A 88 10.89 7.77 6.46
N GLN A 89 11.54 8.64 7.20
CA GLN A 89 13.00 8.71 7.31
C GLN A 89 13.71 8.65 5.95
N ILE A 90 13.40 9.64 5.08
CA ILE A 90 13.93 9.70 3.72
C ILE A 90 15.24 10.51 3.68
N LEU A 91 16.24 9.99 2.97
CA LEU A 91 17.50 10.67 2.70
C LEU A 91 17.31 11.74 1.61
N PRO A 92 17.79 13.00 1.78
CA PRO A 92 17.63 14.04 0.77
C PRO A 92 18.19 13.69 -0.61
N SER A 93 19.31 12.95 -0.68
CA SER A 93 19.86 12.49 -1.95
C SER A 93 18.94 11.46 -2.65
N THR A 94 18.31 10.57 -1.90
CA THR A 94 17.29 9.65 -2.42
C THR A 94 16.10 10.45 -2.96
N ALA A 95 15.59 11.42 -2.20
CA ALA A 95 14.49 12.27 -2.64
C ALA A 95 14.80 12.97 -3.97
N ARG A 96 16.01 13.51 -4.13
CA ARG A 96 16.46 14.11 -5.40
C ARG A 96 16.54 13.08 -6.53
N GLY A 97 17.10 11.91 -6.29
CA GLY A 97 17.22 10.83 -7.28
C GLY A 97 15.88 10.33 -7.82
N TYR A 98 14.84 10.40 -6.99
CA TYR A 98 13.47 10.02 -7.40
C TYR A 98 12.63 11.21 -7.90
N GLY A 99 13.17 12.44 -7.95
CA GLY A 99 12.46 13.63 -8.39
C GLY A 99 11.34 14.04 -7.45
N CYS A 100 11.54 13.91 -6.14
CA CYS A 100 10.59 14.39 -5.15
C CYS A 100 10.56 15.93 -5.12
N LYS A 101 9.43 16.52 -4.72
CA LYS A 101 9.32 17.96 -4.48
C LYS A 101 10.15 18.40 -3.28
N ALA A 102 10.09 17.64 -2.20
CA ALA A 102 10.89 17.86 -0.99
C ALA A 102 12.28 17.24 -1.16
N THR A 103 13.32 18.03 -1.34
CA THR A 103 14.67 17.59 -1.64
C THR A 103 15.72 17.97 -0.59
N SER A 104 15.31 18.68 0.46
CA SER A 104 16.14 19.03 1.62
C SER A 104 15.61 18.39 2.90
N GLY A 105 16.47 18.26 3.92
CA GLY A 105 16.07 17.74 5.22
C GLY A 105 14.90 18.52 5.82
N GLY A 106 14.94 19.85 5.80
CA GLY A 106 13.86 20.70 6.29
C GLY A 106 12.53 20.48 5.55
N ALA A 107 12.57 20.37 4.21
CA ALA A 107 11.37 20.10 3.41
C ALA A 107 10.80 18.70 3.70
N LEU A 108 11.64 17.70 3.90
CA LEU A 108 11.25 16.33 4.22
C LEU A 108 10.64 16.18 5.64
N THR A 109 10.73 17.19 6.50
CA THR A 109 10.02 17.22 7.80
C THR A 109 8.56 17.66 7.66
N ASN A 110 8.12 18.08 6.48
CA ASN A 110 6.68 18.20 6.18
C ASN A 110 6.10 16.81 5.93
N GLY A 111 5.13 16.38 6.76
CA GLY A 111 4.59 15.02 6.69
C GLY A 111 3.93 14.70 5.36
N GLY A 112 3.20 15.64 4.76
CA GLY A 112 2.56 15.44 3.46
C GLY A 112 3.56 15.29 2.32
N ASP A 113 4.57 16.14 2.26
CA ASP A 113 5.64 16.09 1.25
C ASP A 113 6.51 14.83 1.42
N ASN A 114 6.76 14.41 2.66
CA ASN A 114 7.48 13.17 2.96
C ASN A 114 6.73 11.94 2.44
N LEU A 115 5.42 11.85 2.69
CA LEU A 115 4.56 10.78 2.20
C LEU A 115 4.46 10.78 0.68
N SER A 116 4.32 11.95 0.06
CA SER A 116 4.32 12.08 -1.40
C SER A 116 5.64 11.57 -2.02
N CYS A 117 6.78 11.86 -1.38
CA CYS A 117 8.08 11.35 -1.81
C CYS A 117 8.18 9.82 -1.64
N ALA A 118 7.77 9.27 -0.50
CA ALA A 118 7.76 7.83 -0.26
C ALA A 118 6.91 7.08 -1.30
N ILE A 119 5.72 7.60 -1.61
CA ILE A 119 4.84 7.03 -2.65
C ILE A 119 5.54 7.05 -4.01
N ARG A 120 6.26 8.11 -4.35
CA ARG A 120 7.02 8.22 -5.61
C ARG A 120 8.11 7.16 -5.70
N ILE A 121 8.83 6.92 -4.61
CA ILE A 121 9.85 5.86 -4.52
C ILE A 121 9.18 4.48 -4.69
N MET A 122 8.15 4.20 -3.90
CA MET A 122 7.43 2.92 -3.92
C MET A 122 6.77 2.65 -5.28
N ALA A 123 6.27 3.69 -5.97
CA ALA A 123 5.68 3.58 -7.30
C ALA A 123 6.67 3.16 -8.40
N ARG A 124 7.96 3.18 -8.12
CA ARG A 124 9.02 2.63 -8.98
C ARG A 124 9.51 1.27 -8.49
N THR A 125 9.75 1.14 -7.18
CA THR A 125 10.39 -0.06 -6.62
C THR A 125 9.44 -1.26 -6.55
N VAL A 126 8.18 -1.05 -6.19
CA VAL A 126 7.19 -2.15 -6.08
C VAL A 126 6.84 -2.74 -7.46
N PRO A 127 6.51 -1.95 -8.51
CA PRO A 127 6.30 -2.52 -9.85
C PRO A 127 7.54 -3.20 -10.43
N ARG A 128 8.74 -2.61 -10.24
CA ARG A 128 10.01 -3.18 -10.71
C ARG A 128 10.26 -4.58 -10.16
N ASP A 129 10.00 -4.76 -8.86
CA ASP A 129 10.33 -6.00 -8.14
C ASP A 129 9.13 -6.95 -8.01
N ASN A 130 7.92 -6.48 -8.35
CA ASN A 130 6.65 -7.17 -8.12
C ASN A 130 6.54 -7.70 -6.67
N ALA A 131 6.95 -6.89 -5.69
CA ALA A 131 7.04 -7.29 -4.29
C ALA A 131 6.92 -6.09 -3.33
N ILE A 132 6.45 -6.34 -2.10
CA ILE A 132 6.52 -5.41 -0.98
C ILE A 132 7.76 -5.71 -0.15
N ALA A 133 7.92 -6.94 0.33
CA ALA A 133 9.03 -7.34 1.20
C ALA A 133 9.41 -8.81 0.98
N VAL A 134 10.08 -9.08 -0.12
CA VAL A 134 10.60 -10.42 -0.45
C VAL A 134 12.12 -10.41 -0.41
N ASN A 135 12.72 -11.47 0.10
CA ASN A 135 14.17 -11.71 0.04
C ASN A 135 14.41 -12.96 -0.82
N ASP A 136 15.02 -12.76 -1.98
CA ASP A 136 15.43 -13.80 -2.93
C ASP A 136 16.93 -13.71 -3.25
N GLY A 137 17.75 -13.60 -2.19
CA GLY A 137 19.18 -13.28 -2.26
C GLY A 137 19.48 -11.79 -2.04
N ARG A 138 18.49 -10.93 -2.25
CA ARG A 138 18.49 -9.52 -1.85
C ARG A 138 17.07 -9.06 -1.52
N TRP A 139 16.96 -8.00 -0.73
CA TRP A 139 15.65 -7.41 -0.42
C TRP A 139 15.05 -6.71 -1.64
N ARG A 140 13.74 -6.95 -1.87
CA ARG A 140 12.95 -6.47 -3.00
C ARG A 140 11.82 -5.56 -2.55
N GLY A 141 11.32 -4.76 -3.47
CA GLY A 141 10.20 -3.86 -3.26
C GLY A 141 10.51 -2.78 -2.23
N VAL A 142 9.58 -2.53 -1.32
CA VAL A 142 9.75 -1.52 -0.27
C VAL A 142 10.88 -1.89 0.70
N ALA A 143 11.10 -3.19 0.96
CA ALA A 143 12.15 -3.65 1.85
C ALA A 143 13.57 -3.38 1.33
N ALA A 144 13.74 -3.08 0.04
CA ALA A 144 15.04 -2.65 -0.51
C ALA A 144 15.48 -1.30 0.06
N ASP A 145 14.53 -0.40 0.30
CA ASP A 145 14.80 0.97 0.74
C ASP A 145 14.50 1.20 2.24
N TRP A 146 13.56 0.44 2.83
CA TRP A 146 13.13 0.63 4.23
C TRP A 146 13.52 -0.53 5.14
N GLY A 147 14.45 -0.24 6.07
CA GLY A 147 15.01 -1.20 7.03
C GLY A 147 14.01 -1.96 7.91
N PRO A 148 12.94 -1.34 8.44
CA PRO A 148 11.94 -2.04 9.25
C PRO A 148 11.34 -3.27 8.58
N LEU A 149 11.18 -3.24 7.25
CA LEU A 149 10.65 -4.37 6.48
C LEU A 149 11.61 -5.57 6.36
N ARG A 150 12.86 -5.43 6.79
CA ARG A 150 13.83 -6.53 6.87
C ARG A 150 13.70 -7.32 8.19
N SER A 151 13.05 -6.74 9.21
CA SER A 151 12.74 -7.40 10.47
C SER A 151 11.45 -8.23 10.38
N ALA A 152 11.52 -9.54 10.68
CA ALA A 152 10.35 -10.41 10.68
C ALA A 152 9.28 -9.94 11.67
N ALA A 153 9.67 -9.52 12.87
CA ALA A 153 8.74 -9.05 13.90
C ALA A 153 8.00 -7.77 13.46
N LYS A 154 8.71 -6.81 12.85
CA LYS A 154 8.09 -5.57 12.37
C LYS A 154 7.16 -5.82 11.18
N ARG A 155 7.54 -6.72 10.25
CA ARG A 155 6.65 -7.15 9.16
C ARG A 155 5.38 -7.79 9.71
N ALA A 156 5.50 -8.68 10.70
CA ALA A 156 4.36 -9.34 11.32
C ALA A 156 3.42 -8.34 12.02
N ASP A 157 3.96 -7.37 12.76
CA ASP A 157 3.19 -6.29 13.39
C ASP A 157 2.43 -5.44 12.36
N MET A 158 3.10 -5.04 11.28
CA MET A 158 2.47 -4.27 10.19
C MET A 158 1.38 -5.08 9.48
N ALA A 159 1.69 -6.31 9.08
CA ALA A 159 0.77 -7.18 8.34
C ALA A 159 -0.45 -7.57 9.19
N SER A 160 -0.26 -7.84 10.48
CA SER A 160 -1.36 -8.15 11.40
C SER A 160 -2.33 -6.97 11.50
N TRP A 161 -1.81 -5.75 11.67
CA TRP A 161 -2.64 -4.56 11.73
C TRP A 161 -3.40 -4.32 10.43
N LEU A 162 -2.72 -4.44 9.27
CA LEU A 162 -3.31 -4.24 7.94
C LEU A 162 -4.43 -5.24 7.63
N ARG A 163 -4.24 -6.53 7.94
CA ARG A 163 -5.26 -7.56 7.72
C ARG A 163 -6.53 -7.35 8.54
N GLY A 164 -6.44 -6.64 9.66
CA GLY A 164 -7.60 -6.26 10.46
C GLY A 164 -8.42 -5.09 9.90
N GLN A 165 -8.01 -4.49 8.78
CA GLN A 165 -8.72 -3.35 8.20
C GLN A 165 -9.76 -3.79 7.16
N GLU A 166 -10.89 -3.09 7.10
CA GLU A 166 -11.99 -3.39 6.16
C GLU A 166 -11.55 -3.41 4.70
N TYR A 167 -10.63 -2.50 4.31
CA TYR A 167 -10.10 -2.46 2.95
C TYR A 167 -9.22 -3.67 2.59
N CYS A 168 -8.87 -4.52 3.55
CA CYS A 168 -8.16 -5.78 3.33
C CYS A 168 -9.07 -7.02 3.42
N ALA A 169 -10.35 -6.83 3.74
CA ALA A 169 -11.32 -7.92 3.75
C ALA A 169 -11.58 -8.45 2.33
N ILE A 170 -11.78 -9.77 2.22
CA ILE A 170 -12.19 -10.39 0.95
C ILE A 170 -13.68 -10.12 0.78
N THR A 171 -14.04 -9.16 -0.05
CA THR A 171 -15.44 -8.74 -0.28
C THR A 171 -16.17 -9.57 -1.35
N ARG A 172 -15.41 -10.35 -2.16
CA ARG A 172 -15.98 -11.25 -3.17
C ARG A 172 -15.76 -12.69 -2.76
N SER A 173 -16.85 -13.42 -2.51
CA SER A 173 -16.77 -14.86 -2.28
C SER A 173 -16.33 -15.56 -3.57
N PRO A 174 -15.32 -16.45 -3.55
CA PRO A 174 -14.95 -17.27 -4.69
C PRO A 174 -15.94 -18.42 -4.94
N ARG A 175 -17.18 -18.35 -4.43
CA ARG A 175 -18.19 -19.40 -4.72
C ARG A 175 -18.39 -19.51 -6.23
N PRO A 176 -18.19 -20.70 -6.84
CA PRO A 176 -18.59 -20.94 -8.21
C PRO A 176 -20.08 -20.64 -8.36
N GLN A 177 -20.45 -19.77 -9.28
CA GLN A 177 -21.85 -19.65 -9.66
C GLN A 177 -22.23 -20.98 -10.31
N LEU A 178 -23.23 -21.64 -9.75
CA LEU A 178 -23.84 -22.83 -10.37
C LEU A 178 -24.28 -22.42 -11.79
N ARG A 179 -23.72 -23.08 -12.80
CA ARG A 179 -24.17 -22.91 -14.19
C ARG A 179 -25.69 -23.17 -14.23
N PRO A 180 -26.51 -22.28 -14.80
CA PRO A 180 -27.92 -22.59 -14.97
C PRO A 180 -28.06 -23.91 -15.71
N LYS A 181 -28.88 -24.84 -15.18
CA LYS A 181 -29.20 -26.07 -15.90
C LYS A 181 -29.88 -25.67 -17.20
N SER A 182 -29.33 -26.06 -18.33
CA SER A 182 -29.97 -25.94 -19.64
C SER A 182 -31.33 -26.63 -19.57
N ILE A 183 -32.39 -25.88 -19.85
CA ILE A 183 -33.72 -26.44 -20.01
C ILE A 183 -33.66 -27.28 -21.29
N GLU A 184 -33.67 -28.57 -21.12
CA GLU A 184 -33.78 -29.53 -22.21
C GLU A 184 -35.21 -29.44 -22.75
N THR A 185 -35.38 -28.78 -23.91
CA THR A 185 -36.65 -28.67 -24.62
C THR A 185 -37.02 -30.06 -25.12
N GLN A 186 -37.95 -30.74 -24.42
CA GLN A 186 -38.59 -31.96 -24.91
C GLN A 186 -39.30 -31.63 -26.23
N ARG A 187 -38.71 -32.04 -27.35
CA ARG A 187 -39.42 -32.17 -28.62
C ARG A 187 -40.40 -33.33 -28.49
N SER A 188 -41.65 -33.01 -28.21
CA SER A 188 -42.73 -33.98 -28.35
C SER A 188 -42.89 -34.34 -29.83
N GLY A 189 -42.58 -35.58 -30.15
CA GLY A 189 -42.90 -36.15 -31.45
C GLY A 189 -44.42 -36.19 -31.67
N ARG A 190 -44.86 -35.56 -32.75
CA ARG A 190 -46.21 -35.68 -33.27
C ARG A 190 -46.15 -36.55 -34.50
N THR A 191 -46.41 -37.84 -34.33
CA THR A 191 -46.79 -38.75 -35.38
C THR A 191 -48.17 -38.39 -35.85
N ALA A 192 -48.34 -38.10 -37.12
CA ALA A 192 -49.64 -38.06 -37.79
C ALA A 192 -49.60 -38.95 -39.01
N ARG A 193 -50.65 -39.67 -39.17
CA ARG A 193 -50.97 -40.61 -40.23
C ARG A 193 -50.91 -40.04 -41.64
#